data_c0c0fa31241a36714ad0c7e8e0594b31
#
_entry.id   c0c0fa31241a36714ad0c7e8e0594b31
#
_cell.length_a   1.000
_cell.length_b   1.000
_cell.length_c   1.000
_cell.angle_alpha   90.00
_cell.angle_beta   90.00
_cell.angle_gamma   90.00
#
_symmetry.space_group_name_H-M   'P 1'
#
loop_
_entity.id
_entity.type
_entity.pdbx_description
1 polymer ?
#
loop_
_entity_poly.entity_id
_entity_poly.type
_entity_poly.pdbx_seq_one_letter_code
_entity_poly.pdbx_strand_id
1 'polypeptide(L)'
;MKTKRTIQKVAVIGSGIMGSRIACHMANIGLDVLLLDIAPFELNDAEEKAGLTLEHPKVKNRIVKDALTTTLKSKPASLYKKEFISRIKTGNLSDDFEKINDADWVIEVVVERLDIKNQIFKKVEQFRKEGSIVSSNTSGIPIHMMLKERSEDFKSHFLGTHFFNPPRYLELLEIIPTAHTKPGITDFLMNFGDRYLGKTTVLCKDTPAFIANRVGVAGILCL
;
A
#
# COMPACT_ATOMS: atom_id res chain seq x y z
N MET A 1 14.56 12.41 -24.91
CA MET A 1 14.54 11.00 -24.39
C MET A 1 13.51 10.90 -23.30
N LYS A 2 12.47 10.06 -23.43
CA LYS A 2 11.56 9.77 -22.32
C LYS A 2 12.36 9.00 -21.28
N THR A 3 12.64 9.60 -20.13
CA THR A 3 13.27 8.89 -19.01
C THR A 3 12.41 7.69 -18.67
N LYS A 4 12.96 6.49 -18.84
CA LYS A 4 12.26 5.24 -18.55
C LYS A 4 12.04 5.18 -17.03
N ARG A 5 10.80 5.32 -16.59
CA ARG A 5 10.45 5.22 -15.17
C ARG A 5 10.83 3.84 -14.64
N THR A 6 11.41 3.79 -13.46
CA THR A 6 11.73 2.55 -12.73
C THR A 6 11.19 2.63 -11.32
N ILE A 7 10.86 1.49 -10.73
CA ILE A 7 10.54 1.36 -9.31
C ILE A 7 11.62 0.50 -8.68
N GLN A 8 12.27 1.02 -7.65
CA GLN A 8 13.25 0.31 -6.83
C GLN A 8 12.84 0.32 -5.35
N LYS A 9 12.21 1.38 -4.90
CA LYS A 9 11.77 1.57 -3.51
C LYS A 9 10.26 1.81 -3.44
N VAL A 10 9.60 1.08 -2.55
CA VAL A 10 8.16 1.18 -2.32
C VAL A 10 7.90 1.48 -0.85
N ALA A 11 7.02 2.43 -0.57
CA ALA A 11 6.48 2.64 0.77
C ALA A 11 5.05 2.08 0.84
N VAL A 12 4.77 1.24 1.82
CA VAL A 12 3.43 0.70 2.10
C VAL A 12 2.96 1.30 3.43
N ILE A 13 1.85 2.02 3.40
CA ILE A 13 1.27 2.68 4.57
C ILE A 13 0.03 1.91 5.03
N GLY A 14 0.13 1.34 6.24
CA GLY A 14 -0.81 0.37 6.79
C GLY A 14 -0.24 -1.05 6.72
N SER A 15 -0.06 -1.70 7.87
CA SER A 15 0.53 -3.04 7.99
C SER A 15 -0.52 -4.14 8.25
N GLY A 16 -1.79 -3.83 8.08
CA GLY A 16 -2.85 -4.84 8.17
C GLY A 16 -2.61 -6.04 7.24
N ILE A 17 -3.56 -6.97 7.18
CA ILE A 17 -3.44 -8.22 6.40
C ILE A 17 -2.97 -7.94 4.95
N MET A 18 -3.57 -6.97 4.29
CA MET A 18 -3.19 -6.64 2.90
C MET A 18 -1.84 -5.93 2.83
N GLY A 19 -1.60 -4.91 3.67
CA GLY A 19 -0.37 -4.12 3.59
C GLY A 19 0.88 -4.93 3.85
N SER A 20 0.91 -5.77 4.89
CA SER A 20 2.04 -6.66 5.16
C SER A 20 2.27 -7.67 4.04
N ARG A 21 1.20 -8.20 3.43
CA ARG A 21 1.30 -9.15 2.30
C ARG A 21 1.73 -8.47 1.01
N ILE A 22 1.28 -7.24 0.75
CA ILE A 22 1.76 -6.43 -0.38
C ILE A 22 3.24 -6.12 -0.19
N ALA A 23 3.66 -5.71 1.01
CA ALA A 23 5.07 -5.48 1.34
C ALA A 23 5.94 -6.72 1.06
N CYS A 24 5.49 -7.91 1.49
CA CYS A 24 6.16 -9.17 1.18
C CYS A 24 6.21 -9.44 -0.34
N HIS A 25 5.13 -9.14 -1.07
CA HIS A 25 5.09 -9.35 -2.51
C HIS A 25 6.06 -8.43 -3.26
N MET A 26 6.17 -7.16 -2.86
CA MET A 26 7.18 -6.23 -3.39
C MET A 26 8.61 -6.69 -3.09
N ALA A 27 8.87 -7.18 -1.87
CA ALA A 27 10.17 -7.74 -1.49
C ALA A 27 10.54 -9.01 -2.29
N ASN A 28 9.55 -9.83 -2.66
CA ASN A 28 9.77 -11.04 -3.49
C ASN A 28 10.36 -10.72 -4.86
N ILE A 29 9.99 -9.60 -5.46
CA ILE A 29 10.48 -9.17 -6.77
C ILE A 29 11.74 -8.30 -6.72
N GLY A 30 12.33 -8.16 -5.53
CA GLY A 30 13.64 -7.49 -5.38
C GLY A 30 13.58 -6.02 -5.01
N LEU A 31 12.40 -5.48 -4.67
CA LEU A 31 12.28 -4.08 -4.27
C LEU A 31 12.61 -3.87 -2.79
N ASP A 32 13.17 -2.72 -2.47
CA ASP A 32 13.29 -2.23 -1.10
C ASP A 32 11.93 -1.69 -0.64
N VAL A 33 11.48 -2.14 0.53
CA VAL A 33 10.15 -1.81 1.05
C VAL A 33 10.26 -1.11 2.39
N LEU A 34 9.58 0.02 2.53
CA LEU A 34 9.31 0.66 3.81
C LEU A 34 7.86 0.38 4.20
N LEU A 35 7.63 -0.40 5.25
CA LEU A 35 6.31 -0.71 5.78
C LEU A 35 6.05 0.14 7.01
N LEU A 36 5.04 1.00 6.96
CA LEU A 36 4.67 1.93 8.03
C LEU A 36 3.29 1.63 8.59
N ASP A 37 3.13 1.81 9.90
CA ASP A 37 1.81 1.82 10.55
C ASP A 37 1.75 2.84 11.68
N ILE A 38 0.58 3.01 12.29
CA ILE A 38 0.42 3.85 13.47
C ILE A 38 1.22 3.29 14.65
N ALA A 39 1.66 4.17 15.54
CA ALA A 39 2.09 3.76 16.88
C ALA A 39 0.87 3.34 17.71
N PRO A 40 1.00 2.40 18.66
CA PRO A 40 -0.09 2.05 19.57
C PRO A 40 -0.43 3.23 20.48
N PHE A 41 -1.69 3.28 20.92
CA PHE A 41 -2.20 4.32 21.83
C PHE A 41 -2.07 3.94 23.30
N GLU A 42 -1.77 2.65 23.60
CA GLU A 42 -1.67 2.12 24.95
C GLU A 42 -0.57 1.05 25.02
N LEU A 43 0.00 0.86 26.20
CA LEU A 43 0.93 -0.23 26.48
C LEU A 43 0.15 -1.54 26.61
N ASN A 44 0.82 -2.65 26.33
CA ASN A 44 0.33 -3.97 26.72
C ASN A 44 0.96 -4.39 28.05
N ASP A 45 0.39 -5.45 28.68
CA ASP A 45 0.81 -5.93 30.00
C ASP A 45 2.33 -6.25 30.09
N ALA A 46 2.92 -6.73 29.00
CA ALA A 46 4.35 -7.06 28.96
C ALA A 46 5.21 -5.80 28.93
N GLU A 47 4.77 -4.78 28.23
CA GLU A 47 5.46 -3.49 28.12
C GLU A 47 5.35 -2.72 29.45
N GLU A 48 4.17 -2.75 30.11
CA GLU A 48 3.99 -2.17 31.45
C GLU A 48 4.89 -2.84 32.48
N LYS A 49 4.89 -4.17 32.53
CA LYS A 49 5.80 -4.95 33.42
C LYS A 49 7.26 -4.69 33.16
N ALA A 50 7.63 -4.38 31.91
CA ALA A 50 8.99 -4.02 31.54
C ALA A 50 9.35 -2.55 31.80
N GLY A 51 8.43 -1.74 32.30
CA GLY A 51 8.60 -0.30 32.58
C GLY A 51 8.81 0.53 31.30
N LEU A 52 8.29 0.07 30.16
CA LEU A 52 8.39 0.81 28.92
C LEU A 52 7.37 1.96 28.87
N THR A 53 7.64 2.95 28.03
CA THR A 53 6.72 4.06 27.76
C THR A 53 6.22 4.02 26.31
N LEU A 54 5.15 4.75 26.01
CA LEU A 54 4.64 4.89 24.63
C LEU A 54 5.67 5.46 23.67
N GLU A 55 6.61 6.27 24.18
CA GLU A 55 7.70 6.84 23.37
C GLU A 55 8.84 5.86 23.08
N HIS A 56 8.85 4.70 23.74
CA HIS A 56 9.92 3.72 23.52
C HIS A 56 9.87 3.13 22.10
N PRO A 57 10.97 3.07 21.34
CA PRO A 57 10.96 2.62 19.95
C PRO A 57 10.40 1.21 19.71
N LYS A 58 10.54 0.30 20.70
CA LYS A 58 9.93 -1.03 20.61
C LYS A 58 8.41 -0.94 20.62
N VAL A 59 7.85 -0.09 21.48
CA VAL A 59 6.41 0.14 21.61
C VAL A 59 5.86 0.82 20.36
N LYS A 60 6.46 1.94 19.95
CA LYS A 60 6.02 2.66 18.73
C LYS A 60 5.96 1.78 17.49
N ASN A 61 6.86 0.81 17.38
CA ASN A 61 6.92 -0.09 16.21
C ASN A 61 6.26 -1.46 16.46
N ARG A 62 5.54 -1.67 17.56
CA ARG A 62 4.91 -2.94 17.89
C ARG A 62 3.92 -3.38 16.82
N ILE A 63 2.96 -2.52 16.47
CA ILE A 63 1.89 -2.84 15.52
C ILE A 63 2.47 -3.35 14.19
N VAL A 64 3.39 -2.61 13.59
CA VAL A 64 3.98 -2.99 12.30
C VAL A 64 4.82 -4.27 12.39
N LYS A 65 5.55 -4.48 13.49
CA LYS A 65 6.38 -5.68 13.69
C LYS A 65 5.54 -6.93 13.93
N ASP A 66 4.49 -6.82 14.73
CA ASP A 66 3.58 -7.93 15.04
C ASP A 66 2.80 -8.34 13.78
N ALA A 67 2.31 -7.37 13.03
CA ALA A 67 1.62 -7.61 11.76
C ALA A 67 2.53 -8.32 10.75
N LEU A 68 3.76 -7.84 10.55
CA LEU A 68 4.73 -8.49 9.67
C LEU A 68 5.07 -9.91 10.17
N THR A 69 5.32 -10.08 11.48
CA THR A 69 5.61 -11.38 12.08
C THR A 69 4.47 -12.37 11.87
N THR A 70 3.23 -11.93 12.05
CA THR A 70 2.03 -12.74 11.80
C THR A 70 1.92 -13.14 10.33
N THR A 71 2.19 -12.18 9.42
CA THR A 71 2.19 -12.43 7.97
C THR A 71 3.24 -13.46 7.56
N LEU A 72 4.43 -13.43 8.15
CA LEU A 72 5.50 -14.38 7.86
C LEU A 72 5.18 -15.81 8.33
N LYS A 73 4.34 -15.95 9.35
CA LYS A 73 3.87 -17.26 9.86
C LYS A 73 2.62 -17.77 9.13
N SER A 74 1.98 -16.91 8.32
CA SER A 74 0.72 -17.26 7.65
C SER A 74 0.88 -18.32 6.58
N LYS A 75 -0.19 -19.05 6.33
CA LYS A 75 -0.31 -19.99 5.20
C LYS A 75 -1.43 -19.49 4.27
N PRO A 76 -1.20 -19.49 2.95
CA PRO A 76 0.05 -19.82 2.26
C PRO A 76 1.15 -18.76 2.51
N ALA A 77 2.42 -19.13 2.34
CA ALA A 77 3.58 -18.29 2.66
C ALA A 77 3.61 -17.01 1.80
N SER A 78 3.82 -15.86 2.43
CA SER A 78 3.86 -14.56 1.74
C SER A 78 5.21 -14.26 1.06
N LEU A 79 6.33 -14.80 1.58
CA LEU A 79 7.65 -14.68 0.96
C LEU A 79 8.02 -15.95 0.17
N TYR A 80 8.76 -15.78 -0.93
CA TYR A 80 9.38 -16.90 -1.67
C TYR A 80 10.53 -17.52 -0.88
N LYS A 81 11.36 -16.66 -0.27
CA LYS A 81 12.48 -17.07 0.58
C LYS A 81 12.48 -16.22 1.84
N LYS A 82 12.83 -16.81 2.98
CA LYS A 82 12.83 -16.10 4.28
C LYS A 82 13.81 -14.93 4.30
N GLU A 83 14.91 -15.04 3.58
CA GLU A 83 15.96 -14.01 3.49
C GLU A 83 15.45 -12.70 2.88
N PHE A 84 14.37 -12.74 2.07
CA PHE A 84 13.81 -11.55 1.44
C PHE A 84 13.17 -10.58 2.44
N ILE A 85 12.99 -11.01 3.70
CA ILE A 85 12.58 -10.11 4.78
C ILE A 85 13.59 -8.96 4.98
N SER A 86 14.86 -9.16 4.67
CA SER A 86 15.89 -8.12 4.77
C SER A 86 15.63 -6.90 3.91
N ARG A 87 14.78 -7.03 2.89
CA ARG A 87 14.34 -5.93 2.02
C ARG A 87 13.20 -5.10 2.61
N ILE A 88 12.59 -5.56 3.72
CA ILE A 88 11.46 -4.87 4.37
C ILE A 88 11.96 -4.16 5.61
N LYS A 89 11.97 -2.82 5.58
CA LYS A 89 12.19 -1.98 6.74
C LYS A 89 10.83 -1.61 7.34
N THR A 90 10.70 -1.71 8.65
CA THR A 90 9.49 -1.32 9.37
C THR A 90 9.69 -0.01 10.09
N GLY A 91 8.62 0.78 10.23
CA GLY A 91 8.62 2.03 10.97
C GLY A 91 7.22 2.46 11.37
N ASN A 92 7.10 3.60 12.02
CA ASN A 92 5.82 4.16 12.44
C ASN A 92 5.55 5.52 11.79
N LEU A 93 4.24 5.86 11.71
CA LEU A 93 3.80 7.10 11.06
C LEU A 93 4.16 8.38 11.83
N SER A 94 4.61 8.28 13.10
CA SER A 94 5.02 9.44 13.88
C SER A 94 6.46 9.84 13.62
N ASP A 95 7.37 8.84 13.57
CA ASP A 95 8.81 9.10 13.51
C ASP A 95 9.42 8.88 12.11
N ASP A 96 8.78 8.05 11.29
CA ASP A 96 9.38 7.53 10.05
C ASP A 96 8.66 7.99 8.78
N PHE A 97 7.63 8.84 8.89
CA PHE A 97 6.83 9.22 7.74
C PHE A 97 7.65 9.92 6.65
N GLU A 98 8.60 10.76 7.03
CA GLU A 98 9.49 11.49 6.10
C GLU A 98 10.29 10.55 5.18
N LYS A 99 10.55 9.32 5.61
CA LYS A 99 11.32 8.33 4.84
C LYS A 99 10.64 7.90 3.54
N ILE A 100 9.35 8.25 3.35
CA ILE A 100 8.66 8.01 2.08
C ILE A 100 9.20 8.87 0.93
N ASN A 101 10.00 9.91 1.23
CA ASN A 101 10.61 10.76 0.21
C ASN A 101 11.56 10.01 -0.73
N ASP A 102 12.04 8.85 -0.30
CA ASP A 102 12.88 7.96 -1.11
C ASP A 102 12.08 6.99 -1.99
N ALA A 103 10.77 6.88 -1.77
CA ALA A 103 9.94 5.91 -2.48
C ALA A 103 9.59 6.38 -3.90
N ASP A 104 9.71 5.46 -4.86
CA ASP A 104 9.25 5.65 -6.23
C ASP A 104 7.74 5.42 -6.35
N TRP A 105 7.20 4.61 -5.44
CA TRP A 105 5.77 4.29 -5.35
C TRP A 105 5.33 4.20 -3.88
N VAL A 106 4.29 4.95 -3.51
CA VAL A 106 3.64 4.90 -2.20
C VAL A 106 2.29 4.21 -2.36
N ILE A 107 2.06 3.14 -1.61
CA ILE A 107 0.81 2.35 -1.62
C ILE A 107 0.11 2.55 -0.27
N GLU A 108 -1.06 3.14 -0.27
CA GLU A 108 -1.90 3.28 0.91
C GLU A 108 -2.79 2.04 1.07
N VAL A 109 -2.76 1.46 2.29
CA VAL A 109 -3.50 0.23 2.66
C VAL A 109 -4.07 0.34 4.09
N VAL A 110 -4.48 1.56 4.49
CA VAL A 110 -5.10 1.78 5.80
C VAL A 110 -6.59 1.40 5.80
N VAL A 111 -7.24 1.54 6.95
CA VAL A 111 -8.67 1.24 7.12
C VAL A 111 -9.53 1.93 6.07
N GLU A 112 -10.66 1.28 5.71
CA GLU A 112 -11.56 1.73 4.62
C GLU A 112 -12.46 2.88 5.09
N ARG A 113 -11.82 4.02 5.43
CA ARG A 113 -12.45 5.25 5.88
C ARG A 113 -11.85 6.44 5.12
N LEU A 114 -12.70 7.16 4.39
CA LEU A 114 -12.29 8.26 3.52
C LEU A 114 -11.60 9.41 4.29
N ASP A 115 -12.08 9.73 5.49
CA ASP A 115 -11.51 10.76 6.35
C ASP A 115 -10.06 10.43 6.75
N ILE A 116 -9.80 9.18 7.14
CA ILE A 116 -8.45 8.71 7.50
C ILE A 116 -7.54 8.70 6.27
N LYS A 117 -8.03 8.18 5.12
CA LYS A 117 -7.27 8.17 3.88
C LYS A 117 -6.88 9.58 3.45
N ASN A 118 -7.78 10.55 3.54
CA ASN A 118 -7.50 11.94 3.21
C ASN A 118 -6.44 12.57 4.13
N GLN A 119 -6.44 12.24 5.43
CA GLN A 119 -5.38 12.67 6.35
C GLN A 119 -4.02 12.08 5.97
N ILE A 120 -3.99 10.79 5.63
CA ILE A 120 -2.76 10.12 5.17
C ILE A 120 -2.26 10.75 3.87
N PHE A 121 -3.13 10.95 2.87
CA PHE A 121 -2.73 11.54 1.59
C PHE A 121 -2.26 13.00 1.70
N LYS A 122 -2.78 13.76 2.67
CA LYS A 122 -2.26 15.09 2.99
C LYS A 122 -0.79 15.02 3.43
N LYS A 123 -0.44 14.06 4.29
CA LYS A 123 0.94 13.83 4.71
C LYS A 123 1.79 13.24 3.57
N VAL A 124 1.27 12.29 2.81
CA VAL A 124 1.98 11.71 1.66
C VAL A 124 2.36 12.83 0.67
N GLU A 125 1.45 13.72 0.34
CA GLU A 125 1.72 14.84 -0.56
C GLU A 125 2.84 15.75 -0.05
N GLN A 126 2.90 15.98 1.26
CA GLN A 126 3.91 16.83 1.89
C GLN A 126 5.32 16.21 1.84
N PHE A 127 5.43 14.89 2.02
CA PHE A 127 6.72 14.22 2.22
C PHE A 127 7.18 13.37 1.03
N ARG A 128 6.29 13.01 0.09
CA ARG A 128 6.66 12.20 -1.05
C ARG A 128 7.63 12.91 -1.99
N LYS A 129 8.44 12.14 -2.69
CA LYS A 129 9.22 12.64 -3.82
C LYS A 129 8.28 13.14 -4.92
N GLU A 130 8.55 14.32 -5.46
CA GLU A 130 7.82 14.85 -6.61
C GLU A 130 7.85 13.86 -7.78
N GLY A 131 6.72 13.66 -8.45
CA GLY A 131 6.58 12.71 -9.55
C GLY A 131 6.57 11.23 -9.13
N SER A 132 6.69 10.89 -7.84
CA SER A 132 6.48 9.51 -7.38
C SER A 132 5.03 9.08 -7.57
N ILE A 133 4.81 7.79 -7.82
CA ILE A 133 3.46 7.24 -7.94
C ILE A 133 2.86 7.12 -6.54
N VAL A 134 1.59 7.45 -6.41
CA VAL A 134 0.80 7.21 -5.20
C VAL A 134 -0.44 6.42 -5.57
N SER A 135 -0.74 5.38 -4.79
CA SER A 135 -1.96 4.62 -5.02
C SER A 135 -2.67 4.24 -3.73
N SER A 136 -3.99 4.03 -3.82
CA SER A 136 -4.79 3.42 -2.76
C SER A 136 -5.15 1.99 -3.12
N ASN A 137 -5.07 1.10 -2.13
CA ASN A 137 -5.57 -0.27 -2.24
C ASN A 137 -7.02 -0.39 -1.72
N THR A 138 -7.79 0.69 -1.78
CA THR A 138 -9.22 0.66 -1.41
C THR A 138 -9.96 -0.39 -2.22
N SER A 139 -10.96 -1.02 -1.61
CA SER A 139 -11.76 -2.06 -2.27
C SER A 139 -13.10 -1.54 -2.80
N GLY A 140 -13.49 -0.30 -2.44
CA GLY A 140 -14.82 0.19 -2.79
C GLY A 140 -14.99 1.69 -2.85
N ILE A 141 -14.13 2.47 -2.18
CA ILE A 141 -14.24 3.94 -2.19
C ILE A 141 -13.77 4.45 -3.56
N PRO A 142 -14.59 5.24 -4.28
CA PRO A 142 -14.17 5.85 -5.54
C PRO A 142 -12.87 6.65 -5.38
N ILE A 143 -11.92 6.43 -6.28
CA ILE A 143 -10.56 6.97 -6.17
C ILE A 143 -10.55 8.50 -6.23
N HIS A 144 -11.39 9.11 -7.05
CA HIS A 144 -11.49 10.58 -7.17
C HIS A 144 -11.87 11.28 -5.86
N MET A 145 -12.55 10.59 -4.92
CA MET A 145 -12.94 11.18 -3.63
C MET A 145 -11.71 11.49 -2.73
N MET A 146 -10.57 10.86 -3.01
CA MET A 146 -9.31 11.08 -2.29
C MET A 146 -8.49 12.24 -2.87
N LEU A 147 -8.93 12.85 -3.97
CA LEU A 147 -8.21 13.93 -4.67
C LEU A 147 -8.59 15.34 -4.20
N LYS A 148 -9.58 15.46 -3.31
CA LYS A 148 -10.01 16.77 -2.81
C LYS A 148 -8.82 17.50 -2.17
N GLU A 149 -8.63 18.78 -2.58
CA GLU A 149 -7.57 19.66 -2.06
C GLU A 149 -6.13 19.14 -2.29
N ARG A 150 -5.91 18.30 -3.31
CA ARG A 150 -4.57 17.82 -3.72
C ARG A 150 -4.02 18.69 -4.86
N SER A 151 -2.69 18.80 -4.93
CA SER A 151 -2.00 19.48 -6.02
C SER A 151 -2.16 18.74 -7.34
N GLU A 152 -1.95 19.45 -8.46
CA GLU A 152 -2.02 18.84 -9.78
C GLU A 152 -0.93 17.77 -10.00
N ASP A 153 0.25 17.93 -9.38
CA ASP A 153 1.28 16.88 -9.44
C ASP A 153 0.80 15.61 -8.70
N PHE A 154 0.23 15.76 -7.50
CA PHE A 154 -0.32 14.61 -6.78
C PHE A 154 -1.41 13.92 -7.59
N LYS A 155 -2.43 14.65 -8.06
CA LYS A 155 -3.55 14.12 -8.85
C LYS A 155 -3.09 13.38 -10.10
N SER A 156 -2.09 13.94 -10.78
CA SER A 156 -1.58 13.37 -12.03
C SER A 156 -0.77 12.07 -11.83
N HIS A 157 -0.32 11.78 -10.61
CA HIS A 157 0.43 10.57 -10.25
C HIS A 157 -0.35 9.64 -9.31
N PHE A 158 -1.64 9.90 -9.09
CA PHE A 158 -2.50 9.15 -8.18
C PHE A 158 -3.49 8.26 -8.93
N LEU A 159 -3.70 7.03 -8.41
CA LEU A 159 -4.66 6.07 -8.93
C LEU A 159 -4.99 4.99 -7.89
N GLY A 160 -5.96 4.14 -8.16
CA GLY A 160 -6.20 2.90 -7.41
C GLY A 160 -5.35 1.75 -7.92
N THR A 161 -4.86 0.92 -7.01
CA THR A 161 -4.22 -0.37 -7.30
C THR A 161 -4.78 -1.41 -6.36
N HIS A 162 -5.85 -2.09 -6.78
CA HIS A 162 -6.58 -3.01 -5.94
C HIS A 162 -6.02 -4.43 -6.09
N PHE A 163 -5.22 -4.84 -5.09
CA PHE A 163 -4.70 -6.20 -4.95
C PHE A 163 -5.71 -7.10 -4.26
N PHE A 164 -5.71 -8.37 -4.60
CA PHE A 164 -6.56 -9.40 -3.98
C PHE A 164 -5.77 -10.28 -3.02
N ASN A 165 -6.45 -10.76 -1.99
CA ASN A 165 -5.85 -11.55 -0.92
C ASN A 165 -5.85 -13.06 -1.25
N PRO A 166 -4.70 -13.74 -1.23
CA PRO A 166 -3.34 -13.26 -0.91
C PRO A 166 -2.63 -12.69 -2.16
N PRO A 167 -2.00 -11.48 -2.05
CA PRO A 167 -1.40 -10.80 -3.21
C PRO A 167 -0.35 -11.61 -3.97
N ARG A 168 0.36 -12.51 -3.31
CA ARG A 168 1.34 -13.39 -3.97
C ARG A 168 0.70 -14.39 -4.92
N TYR A 169 -0.53 -14.84 -4.63
CA TYR A 169 -1.16 -15.99 -5.29
C TYR A 169 -2.28 -15.57 -6.24
N LEU A 170 -3.05 -14.55 -5.89
CA LEU A 170 -4.10 -14.07 -6.79
C LEU A 170 -3.49 -13.16 -7.85
N GLU A 171 -3.69 -13.53 -9.10
CA GLU A 171 -3.09 -12.86 -10.24
C GLU A 171 -3.77 -11.54 -10.60
N LEU A 172 -5.06 -11.37 -10.29
CA LEU A 172 -5.79 -10.16 -10.62
C LEU A 172 -5.22 -8.93 -9.88
N LEU A 173 -4.97 -7.86 -10.64
CA LEU A 173 -4.68 -6.53 -10.14
C LEU A 173 -5.52 -5.50 -10.91
N GLU A 174 -6.45 -4.87 -10.24
CA GLU A 174 -7.22 -3.79 -10.83
C GLU A 174 -6.44 -2.49 -10.76
N ILE A 175 -6.36 -1.78 -11.89
CA ILE A 175 -5.74 -0.46 -12.03
C ILE A 175 -6.86 0.54 -12.31
N ILE A 176 -7.05 1.49 -11.41
CA ILE A 176 -8.18 2.42 -11.43
C ILE A 176 -7.65 3.86 -11.53
N PRO A 177 -7.41 4.39 -12.74
CA PRO A 177 -7.05 5.78 -12.92
C PRO A 177 -8.25 6.70 -12.67
N THR A 178 -7.97 7.94 -12.30
CA THR A 178 -8.93 9.03 -12.26
C THR A 178 -8.85 9.86 -13.55
N ALA A 179 -9.76 10.82 -13.72
CA ALA A 179 -9.70 11.77 -14.85
C ALA A 179 -8.42 12.63 -14.86
N HIS A 180 -7.72 12.74 -13.71
CA HIS A 180 -6.49 13.51 -13.57
C HIS A 180 -5.22 12.68 -13.75
N THR A 181 -5.31 11.35 -13.65
CA THR A 181 -4.15 10.46 -13.74
C THR A 181 -3.52 10.53 -15.14
N LYS A 182 -2.23 10.80 -15.22
CA LYS A 182 -1.50 10.79 -16.50
C LYS A 182 -1.55 9.40 -17.15
N PRO A 183 -1.96 9.27 -18.43
CA PRO A 183 -2.02 7.98 -19.13
C PRO A 183 -0.71 7.18 -19.02
N GLY A 184 0.43 7.83 -19.12
CA GLY A 184 1.73 7.18 -19.00
C GLY A 184 2.00 6.56 -17.62
N ILE A 185 1.32 6.99 -16.54
CA ILE A 185 1.40 6.35 -15.22
C ILE A 185 0.58 5.06 -15.21
N THR A 186 -0.62 5.11 -15.77
CA THR A 186 -1.50 3.94 -15.91
C THR A 186 -0.84 2.86 -16.75
N ASP A 187 -0.36 3.20 -17.94
CA ASP A 187 0.34 2.26 -18.84
C ASP A 187 1.59 1.66 -18.19
N PHE A 188 2.34 2.51 -17.46
CA PHE A 188 3.52 2.05 -16.74
C PHE A 188 3.16 1.02 -15.67
N LEU A 189 2.15 1.28 -14.82
CA LEU A 189 1.77 0.36 -13.74
C LEU A 189 1.12 -0.92 -14.27
N MET A 190 0.33 -0.85 -15.34
CA MET A 190 -0.17 -2.06 -16.01
C MET A 190 0.99 -2.93 -16.50
N ASN A 191 1.93 -2.33 -17.24
CA ASN A 191 3.11 -3.06 -17.71
C ASN A 191 3.99 -3.59 -16.57
N PHE A 192 4.13 -2.81 -15.48
CA PHE A 192 4.89 -3.23 -14.30
C PHE A 192 4.19 -4.39 -13.57
N GLY A 193 2.88 -4.33 -13.45
CA GLY A 193 2.05 -5.41 -12.88
C GLY A 193 2.21 -6.72 -13.64
N ASP A 194 2.06 -6.67 -14.94
CA ASP A 194 2.14 -7.86 -15.80
C ASP A 194 3.57 -8.46 -15.82
N ARG A 195 4.59 -7.63 -15.96
CA ARG A 195 5.96 -8.13 -16.17
C ARG A 195 6.73 -8.46 -14.91
N TYR A 196 6.52 -7.70 -13.83
CA TYR A 196 7.33 -7.83 -12.62
C TYR A 196 6.55 -8.36 -11.43
N LEU A 197 5.27 -7.99 -11.29
CA LEU A 197 4.45 -8.48 -10.17
C LEU A 197 3.79 -9.83 -10.47
N GLY A 198 3.89 -10.37 -11.70
CA GLY A 198 3.20 -11.61 -12.09
C GLY A 198 1.69 -11.47 -11.96
N LYS A 199 1.15 -10.30 -12.35
CA LYS A 199 -0.27 -10.00 -12.32
C LYS A 199 -0.87 -10.02 -13.72
N THR A 200 -2.16 -10.28 -13.78
CA THR A 200 -3.01 -9.92 -14.90
C THR A 200 -3.66 -8.59 -14.54
N THR A 201 -3.18 -7.52 -15.14
CA THR A 201 -3.70 -6.18 -14.83
C THR A 201 -4.98 -5.90 -15.63
N VAL A 202 -5.97 -5.32 -14.96
CA VAL A 202 -7.24 -4.93 -15.57
C VAL A 202 -7.48 -3.45 -15.35
N LEU A 203 -7.70 -2.71 -16.44
CA LEU A 203 -8.04 -1.29 -16.39
C LEU A 203 -9.51 -1.15 -15.98
N CYS A 204 -9.75 -0.50 -14.85
CA CYS A 204 -11.09 -0.30 -14.30
C CYS A 204 -11.49 1.17 -14.35
N LYS A 205 -12.80 1.41 -14.48
CA LYS A 205 -13.38 2.74 -14.27
C LYS A 205 -13.39 3.06 -12.77
N ASP A 206 -13.23 4.35 -12.44
CA ASP A 206 -13.37 4.87 -11.09
C ASP A 206 -14.85 4.92 -10.67
N THR A 207 -15.40 3.77 -10.37
CA THR A 207 -16.78 3.54 -9.92
C THR A 207 -16.79 2.72 -8.64
N PRO A 208 -17.81 2.81 -7.77
CA PRO A 208 -17.87 2.03 -6.54
C PRO A 208 -17.66 0.54 -6.79
N ALA A 209 -16.80 -0.09 -5.96
CA ALA A 209 -16.48 -1.51 -5.98
C ALA A 209 -15.83 -2.03 -7.30
N PHE A 210 -15.42 -1.16 -8.19
CA PHE A 210 -14.69 -1.43 -9.45
C PHE A 210 -15.32 -2.55 -10.31
N ILE A 211 -14.58 -3.61 -10.70
CA ILE A 211 -15.09 -4.73 -11.50
C ILE A 211 -15.31 -5.98 -10.65
N ALA A 212 -14.26 -6.50 -10.02
CA ALA A 212 -14.32 -7.83 -9.39
C ALA A 212 -15.31 -7.89 -8.22
N ASN A 213 -15.32 -6.88 -7.35
CA ASN A 213 -16.27 -6.83 -6.24
C ASN A 213 -17.72 -6.67 -6.74
N ARG A 214 -17.93 -5.90 -7.81
CA ARG A 214 -19.27 -5.78 -8.42
C ARG A 214 -19.77 -7.10 -9.01
N VAL A 215 -18.91 -7.82 -9.70
CA VAL A 215 -19.24 -9.15 -10.25
C VAL A 215 -19.53 -10.13 -9.11
N GLY A 216 -18.69 -10.13 -8.06
CA GLY A 216 -18.90 -10.98 -6.89
C GLY A 216 -20.22 -10.69 -6.16
N VAL A 217 -20.53 -9.41 -5.91
CA VAL A 217 -21.80 -9.02 -5.27
C VAL A 217 -23.00 -9.38 -6.16
N ALA A 218 -22.92 -9.11 -7.46
CA ALA A 218 -23.99 -9.49 -8.39
C ALA A 218 -24.23 -11.01 -8.39
N GLY A 219 -23.17 -11.81 -8.38
CA GLY A 219 -23.29 -13.27 -8.28
C GLY A 219 -23.97 -13.75 -6.99
N ILE A 220 -23.69 -13.09 -5.84
CA ILE A 220 -24.34 -13.43 -4.56
C ILE A 220 -25.83 -13.05 -4.57
N LEU A 221 -26.20 -11.93 -5.20
CA LEU A 221 -27.59 -11.45 -5.25
C LEU A 221 -28.48 -12.24 -6.24
N CYS A 222 -27.87 -13.05 -7.12
CA CYS A 222 -28.59 -13.91 -8.06
C CYS A 222 -28.81 -15.35 -7.52
N LEU A 223 -28.36 -15.66 -6.31
CA LEU A 223 -28.56 -16.92 -5.60
C LEU A 223 -29.75 -16.81 -4.64
#